data_f676597f7d9140d64a6852324b2a51bd
#
_entry.id   f676597f7d9140d64a6852324b2a51bd
#
_cell.length_a   1.000
_cell.length_b   1.000
_cell.length_c   1.000
_cell.angle_alpha   90.00
_cell.angle_beta   90.00
_cell.angle_gamma   90.00
#
_symmetry.space_group_name_H-M   'P 1'
#
loop_
_entity.id
_entity.type
_entity.pdbx_description
1 polymer ?
#
loop_
_entity_poly.entity_id
_entity_poly.type
_entity_poly.pdbx_seq_one_letter_code
_entity_poly.pdbx_strand_id
1 'polypeptide(L)'
;GQLVQGTVTKLTKFGAFAQIVDLPEIEGLIHISELSDRRVQFPREVVNEGDKLTLRVVKIDIKNRRLGLSLKRVNSAEYLDMDWVNES
;
A
#
# COMPACT_ATOMS: atom_id res chain seq x y z
N GLY A 1 2.22 5.97 8.75
CA GLY A 1 3.51 5.50 8.33
C GLY A 1 3.85 4.06 8.68
N GLN A 2 2.93 3.27 9.21
CA GLN A 2 3.20 1.88 9.57
C GLN A 2 3.28 0.98 8.34
N LEU A 3 4.17 -0.03 8.39
CA LEU A 3 4.24 -1.05 7.37
C LEU A 3 3.24 -2.17 7.66
N VAL A 4 2.58 -2.65 6.62
CA VAL A 4 1.65 -3.78 6.71
C VAL A 4 1.88 -4.73 5.55
N GLN A 5 1.45 -5.98 5.73
CA GLN A 5 1.46 -6.98 4.66
C GLN A 5 0.08 -7.04 4.03
N GLY A 6 0.04 -7.00 2.72
CA GLY A 6 -1.22 -7.09 1.98
C GLY A 6 -1.13 -8.03 0.78
N THR A 7 -2.26 -8.60 0.42
CA THR A 7 -2.37 -9.44 -0.77
C THR A 7 -3.25 -8.71 -1.78
N VAL A 8 -2.75 -8.52 -2.99
CA VAL A 8 -3.50 -7.86 -4.06
C VAL A 8 -4.70 -8.73 -4.44
N THR A 9 -5.90 -8.17 -4.32
CA THR A 9 -7.14 -8.89 -4.61
C THR A 9 -7.80 -8.47 -5.91
N LYS A 10 -7.59 -7.22 -6.33
CA LYS A 10 -8.24 -6.69 -7.52
C LYS A 10 -7.43 -5.54 -8.09
N LEU A 11 -7.38 -5.46 -9.42
CA LEU A 11 -6.77 -4.34 -10.12
C LEU A 11 -7.85 -3.54 -10.83
N THR A 12 -7.75 -2.21 -10.74
CA THR A 12 -8.63 -1.28 -11.46
C THR A 12 -7.76 -0.26 -12.17
N LYS A 13 -8.36 0.56 -13.02
CA LYS A 13 -7.61 1.63 -13.70
C LYS A 13 -7.09 2.71 -12.73
N PHE A 14 -7.62 2.76 -11.51
CA PHE A 14 -7.23 3.76 -10.50
C PHE A 14 -6.16 3.24 -9.54
N GLY A 15 -5.93 1.96 -9.49
CA GLY A 15 -4.97 1.38 -8.57
C GLY A 15 -5.23 -0.09 -8.27
N ALA A 16 -4.71 -0.55 -7.16
CA ALA A 16 -4.84 -1.94 -6.74
C ALA A 16 -5.50 -2.03 -5.37
N PHE A 17 -6.46 -2.94 -5.23
CA PHE A 17 -7.02 -3.27 -3.92
C PHE A 17 -6.20 -4.38 -3.28
N ALA A 18 -6.00 -4.28 -1.97
CA ALA A 18 -5.26 -5.27 -1.22
C ALA A 18 -6.00 -5.60 0.06
N GLN A 19 -5.97 -6.88 0.43
CA GLN A 19 -6.48 -7.34 1.72
C GLN A 19 -5.32 -7.37 2.71
N ILE A 20 -5.50 -6.72 3.87
CA ILE A 20 -4.47 -6.72 4.90
C ILE A 20 -4.44 -8.09 5.55
N VAL A 21 -3.25 -8.70 5.60
CA VAL A 21 -3.09 -10.09 6.06
C VAL A 21 -3.61 -10.27 7.50
N ASP A 22 -3.26 -9.34 8.40
CA ASP A 22 -3.64 -9.45 9.80
C ASP A 22 -5.04 -8.90 10.10
N LEU A 23 -5.62 -8.16 9.15
CA LEU A 23 -6.93 -7.52 9.33
C LEU A 23 -7.75 -7.70 8.04
N PRO A 24 -8.20 -8.93 7.76
CA PRO A 24 -8.85 -9.23 6.47
C PRO A 24 -10.16 -8.49 6.24
N GLU A 25 -10.78 -7.95 7.29
CA GLU A 25 -12.00 -7.15 7.17
C GLU A 25 -11.71 -5.70 6.73
N ILE A 26 -10.44 -5.29 6.70
CA ILE A 26 -10.05 -3.95 6.28
C ILE A 26 -9.55 -4.00 4.84
N GLU A 27 -10.14 -3.16 4.00
CA GLU A 27 -9.75 -3.04 2.61
C GLU A 27 -8.65 -2.00 2.47
N GLY A 28 -7.58 -2.35 1.74
CA GLY A 28 -6.51 -1.42 1.39
C GLY A 28 -6.59 -1.02 -0.07
N LEU A 29 -6.30 0.24 -0.35
CA LEU A 29 -6.22 0.75 -1.72
C LEU A 29 -4.86 1.37 -1.95
N ILE A 30 -4.16 0.90 -2.99
CA ILE A 30 -2.93 1.48 -3.47
C ILE A 30 -3.29 2.29 -4.70
N HIS A 31 -3.36 3.63 -4.55
CA HIS A 31 -3.63 4.49 -5.71
C HIS A 31 -2.53 4.29 -6.75
N ILE A 32 -2.88 4.41 -8.03
CA ILE A 32 -1.92 4.17 -9.12
C ILE A 32 -0.65 5.02 -8.97
N SER A 33 -0.76 6.24 -8.46
CA SER A 33 0.38 7.11 -8.20
C SER A 33 1.28 6.60 -7.06
N GLU A 34 0.82 5.66 -6.26
CA GLU A 34 1.56 5.09 -5.14
C GLU A 34 2.17 3.71 -5.44
N LEU A 35 2.03 3.22 -6.66
CA LEU A 35 2.58 1.94 -7.07
C LEU A 35 4.06 2.00 -7.43
N SER A 36 4.51 3.10 -8.00
CA SER A 36 5.89 3.26 -8.46
C SER A 36 6.27 4.72 -8.53
N ASP A 37 7.56 5.01 -8.40
CA ASP A 37 8.11 6.35 -8.64
C ASP A 37 8.04 6.74 -10.11
N ARG A 38 7.95 5.75 -10.99
CA ARG A 38 7.76 6.00 -12.41
C ARG A 38 6.29 6.17 -12.73
N ARG A 39 6.02 6.88 -13.82
CA ARG A 39 4.65 7.02 -14.31
C ARG A 39 4.14 5.65 -14.76
N VAL A 40 3.06 5.19 -14.14
CA VAL A 40 2.43 3.90 -14.43
C VAL A 40 1.08 4.17 -15.09
N GLN A 41 0.85 3.57 -16.24
CA GLN A 41 -0.41 3.70 -16.95
C GLN A 41 -1.47 2.72 -16.44
N PHE A 42 -1.05 1.50 -16.16
CA PHE A 42 -1.94 0.45 -15.64
C PHE A 42 -1.30 -0.24 -14.44
N PRO A 43 -2.06 -0.49 -13.37
CA PRO A 43 -1.51 -1.17 -12.18
C PRO A 43 -0.85 -2.51 -12.46
N ARG A 44 -1.33 -3.25 -13.45
CA ARG A 44 -0.76 -4.57 -13.83
C ARG A 44 0.69 -4.49 -14.31
N GLU A 45 1.17 -3.30 -14.63
CA GLU A 45 2.58 -3.11 -15.00
C GLU A 45 3.51 -3.30 -13.81
N VAL A 46 3.00 -3.15 -12.60
CA VAL A 46 3.79 -3.20 -11.36
C VAL A 46 3.41 -4.39 -10.50
N VAL A 47 2.12 -4.69 -10.37
CA VAL A 47 1.60 -5.74 -9.49
C VAL A 47 0.57 -6.60 -10.19
N ASN A 48 0.36 -7.81 -9.68
CA ASN A 48 -0.65 -8.74 -10.18
C ASN A 48 -1.55 -9.19 -9.05
N GLU A 49 -2.76 -9.62 -9.38
CA GLU A 49 -3.66 -10.21 -8.39
C GLU A 49 -2.99 -11.42 -7.75
N GLY A 50 -3.13 -11.55 -6.43
CA GLY A 50 -2.49 -12.61 -5.67
C GLY A 50 -1.11 -12.27 -5.15
N ASP A 51 -0.51 -11.15 -5.59
CA ASP A 51 0.80 -10.74 -5.09
C ASP A 51 0.73 -10.38 -3.60
N LYS A 52 1.72 -10.85 -2.85
CA LYS A 52 1.88 -10.48 -1.44
C LYS A 52 2.92 -9.38 -1.36
N LEU A 53 2.53 -8.26 -0.79
CA LEU A 53 3.35 -7.05 -0.78
C LEU A 53 3.50 -6.50 0.63
N THR A 54 4.65 -5.89 0.89
CA THR A 54 4.82 -5.02 2.06
C THR A 54 4.45 -3.62 1.61
N LEU A 55 3.58 -2.96 2.37
CA LEU A 55 3.01 -1.67 2.00
C LEU A 55 3.10 -0.70 3.16
N ARG A 56 3.21 0.59 2.84
CA ARG A 56 3.22 1.68 3.82
C ARG A 56 1.82 2.26 3.93
N VAL A 57 1.31 2.39 5.16
CA VAL A 57 0.03 3.06 5.40
C VAL A 57 0.25 4.57 5.27
N VAL A 58 -0.44 5.21 4.33
CA VAL A 58 -0.34 6.65 4.10
C VAL A 58 -1.61 7.40 4.44
N LYS A 59 -2.72 6.69 4.60
CA LYS A 59 -4.00 7.28 4.98
C LYS A 59 -4.85 6.26 5.72
N ILE A 60 -5.59 6.72 6.71
CA ILE A 60 -6.52 5.87 7.48
C ILE A 60 -7.91 6.47 7.35
N ASP A 61 -8.86 5.67 6.88
CA ASP A 61 -10.27 6.05 6.78
C ASP A 61 -11.06 5.11 7.69
N ILE A 62 -11.21 5.52 8.94
CA ILE A 62 -11.89 4.71 9.96
C ILE A 62 -13.37 4.53 9.61
N LYS A 63 -14.00 5.56 9.10
CA LYS A 63 -15.43 5.56 8.80
C LYS A 63 -15.79 4.48 7.77
N ASN A 64 -14.97 4.32 6.75
CA ASN A 64 -15.20 3.36 5.68
C ASN A 64 -14.39 2.08 5.83
N ARG A 65 -13.63 1.94 6.92
CA ARG A 65 -12.75 0.80 7.21
C ARG A 65 -11.78 0.54 6.07
N ARG A 66 -11.13 1.60 5.59
CA ARG A 66 -10.18 1.53 4.48
C ARG A 66 -8.84 2.13 4.85
N LEU A 67 -7.79 1.58 4.27
CA LEU A 67 -6.45 2.14 4.39
C LEU A 67 -5.98 2.57 3.01
N GLY A 68 -5.40 3.77 2.94
CA GLY A 68 -4.63 4.18 1.79
C GLY A 68 -3.21 3.66 1.95
N LEU A 69 -2.71 2.95 0.96
CA LEU A 69 -1.43 2.26 1.02
C LEU A 69 -0.50 2.74 -0.09
N SER A 70 0.81 2.59 0.15
CA SER A 70 1.81 2.94 -0.84
C SER A 70 2.85 1.83 -0.94
N LEU A 71 3.11 1.40 -2.17
CA LEU A 71 4.21 0.48 -2.46
C LEU A 71 5.52 1.25 -2.64
N LYS A 72 5.46 2.38 -3.33
CA LYS A 72 6.67 3.17 -3.61
C LYS A 72 7.31 3.81 -2.38
N ARG A 73 6.54 4.04 -1.32
CA ARG A 73 7.01 4.71 -0.10
C ARG A 73 7.54 3.77 0.96
N VAL A 74 7.57 2.47 0.70
CA VAL A 74 8.06 1.49 1.66
C VAL A 74 9.49 1.79 2.08
N ASN A 75 10.35 2.14 1.11
CA ASN A 75 11.76 2.46 1.34
C ASN A 75 12.07 3.95 1.20
N SER A 76 11.06 4.80 1.36
CA SER A 76 11.26 6.24 1.33
C SER A 76 12.11 6.69 2.51
N ALA A 77 13.11 7.52 2.26
CA ALA A 77 13.98 8.05 3.31
C ALA A 77 13.19 8.76 4.42
N GLU A 78 12.12 9.46 4.05
CA GLU A 78 11.24 10.14 4.98
C GLU A 78 10.67 9.17 6.02
N TYR A 79 10.18 8.01 5.57
CA TYR A 79 9.56 7.03 6.46
C TYR A 79 10.60 6.14 7.13
N LEU A 80 11.74 5.89 6.51
CA LEU A 80 12.83 5.14 7.12
C LEU A 80 13.35 5.87 8.36
N ASP A 81 13.48 7.20 8.29
CA ASP A 81 13.90 8.00 9.44
C ASP A 81 12.88 7.90 10.58
N MET A 82 11.60 7.91 10.27
CA MET A 82 10.53 7.75 11.25
C MET A 82 10.56 6.36 11.89
N ASP A 83 10.75 5.33 11.08
CA ASP A 83 10.83 3.95 11.56
C ASP A 83 12.03 3.78 12.50
N TRP A 84 13.15 4.40 12.15
CA TRP A 84 14.37 4.39 12.96
C TRP A 84 14.16 5.05 14.32
N VAL A 85 13.50 6.20 14.33
CA VAL A 85 13.21 6.94 15.57
C VAL A 85 12.25 6.11 16.46
N ASN A 86 11.28 5.41 15.88
CA ASN A 86 10.34 4.61 16.63
C ASN A 86 10.97 3.39 17.28
N GLU A 87 12.06 2.89 16.75
CA GLU A 87 12.78 1.76 17.31
C GLU A 87 13.69 2.15 18.49
N SER A 88 14.04 3.38 18.57
CA SER A 88 14.93 3.86 19.64
C SER A 88 14.14 4.34 20.86
#